data_0766e79269f81c7bc88b214ff5fbc9a2
#
_entry.id   0766e79269f81c7bc88b214ff5fbc9a2
#
_cell.length_a   1.000
_cell.length_b   1.000
_cell.length_c   1.000
_cell.angle_alpha   90.00
_cell.angle_beta   90.00
_cell.angle_gamma   90.00
#
_symmetry.space_group_name_H-M   'P 1'
#
loop_
_entity.id
_entity.type
_entity.pdbx_description
1 polymer ?
#
loop_
_entity_poly.entity_id
_entity_poly.type
_entity_poly.pdbx_seq_one_letter_code
_entity_poly.pdbx_strand_id
1 'polypeptide(L)'
;AKNEAKKAFGIDDIFIEKFLENPKHIEVQIIGDKYGNIVHLYERDCSIQRRHQKVVEMTPALSISEEQRQAMCSDAIKISQEVGYRNAGTIEFLVDSKGEHYFIEMNPRVQVEHTITEMTTGIDIVQTQILIAEGYRLDSEEIGIKSQSDITSRGYAIQCKIGRAH
;
A
#
# COMPACT_ATOMS: atom_id res chain seq x y z
N ALA A 1 -9.41 29.17 3.97
CA ALA A 1 -8.54 28.05 4.44
C ALA A 1 -8.24 28.19 5.93
N LYS A 2 -7.43 29.21 6.42
CA LYS A 2 -7.07 29.31 7.86
C LYS A 2 -8.29 29.35 8.79
N ASN A 3 -9.30 30.17 8.48
CA ASN A 3 -10.52 30.26 9.30
C ASN A 3 -11.33 28.95 9.32
N GLU A 4 -11.30 28.19 8.25
CA GLU A 4 -11.94 26.87 8.14
C GLU A 4 -11.14 25.83 8.95
N ALA A 5 -9.82 25.82 8.83
CA ALA A 5 -8.96 24.96 9.63
C ALA A 5 -9.18 25.20 11.13
N LYS A 6 -9.20 26.47 11.55
CA LYS A 6 -9.46 26.83 12.95
C LYS A 6 -10.84 26.39 13.46
N LYS A 7 -11.87 26.47 12.61
CA LYS A 7 -13.22 26.01 12.97
C LYS A 7 -13.32 24.49 13.04
N ALA A 8 -12.62 23.78 12.14
CA ALA A 8 -12.70 22.32 12.04
C ALA A 8 -11.76 21.61 13.03
N PHE A 9 -10.56 22.13 13.25
CA PHE A 9 -9.48 21.45 13.97
C PHE A 9 -8.99 22.20 15.23
N GLY A 10 -9.47 23.39 15.48
CA GLY A 10 -9.05 24.24 16.63
C GLY A 10 -7.73 24.99 16.41
N ILE A 11 -6.98 24.69 15.34
CA ILE A 11 -5.74 25.32 14.95
C ILE A 11 -5.86 25.84 13.52
N ASP A 12 -5.12 26.89 13.18
CA ASP A 12 -5.18 27.53 11.86
C ASP A 12 -3.94 27.26 11.00
N ASP A 13 -3.13 26.29 11.39
CA ASP A 13 -1.99 25.83 10.60
C ASP A 13 -2.47 25.20 9.29
N ILE A 14 -1.86 25.63 8.19
CA ILE A 14 -2.11 25.11 6.86
C ILE A 14 -0.79 24.95 6.12
N PHE A 15 -0.73 23.98 5.23
CA PHE A 15 0.38 23.80 4.31
C PHE A 15 -0.17 23.68 2.88
N ILE A 16 0.70 23.82 1.90
CA ILE A 16 0.35 23.76 0.47
C ILE A 16 1.01 22.53 -0.11
N GLU A 17 0.19 21.70 -0.75
CA GLU A 17 0.65 20.53 -1.50
C GLU A 17 0.49 20.77 -3.00
N LYS A 18 1.33 20.09 -3.80
CA LYS A 18 1.21 20.10 -5.25
C LYS A 18 -0.09 19.40 -5.64
N PHE A 19 -0.93 20.09 -6.39
CA PHE A 19 -2.12 19.48 -6.99
C PHE A 19 -1.73 18.66 -8.23
N LEU A 20 -2.16 17.40 -8.28
CA LEU A 20 -1.96 16.51 -9.41
C LEU A 20 -3.29 16.33 -10.16
N GLU A 21 -3.28 16.62 -11.47
CA GLU A 21 -4.45 16.45 -12.32
C GLU A 21 -4.62 14.98 -12.74
N ASN A 22 -5.80 14.40 -12.46
CA ASN A 22 -6.16 13.03 -12.85
C ASN A 22 -5.07 11.98 -12.52
N PRO A 23 -4.52 11.97 -11.30
CA PRO A 23 -3.48 11.02 -10.95
C PRO A 23 -4.06 9.61 -10.84
N LYS A 24 -3.19 8.61 -11.04
CA LYS A 24 -3.47 7.23 -10.64
C LYS A 24 -3.17 7.08 -9.17
N HIS A 25 -3.96 6.27 -8.49
CA HIS A 25 -3.76 5.92 -7.10
C HIS A 25 -3.18 4.51 -7.03
N ILE A 26 -1.90 4.42 -6.76
CA ILE A 26 -1.17 3.15 -6.66
C ILE A 26 -0.71 2.99 -5.22
N GLU A 27 -0.84 1.80 -4.68
CA GLU A 27 -0.43 1.49 -3.33
C GLU A 27 0.44 0.24 -3.28
N VAL A 28 1.43 0.23 -2.39
CA VAL A 28 2.36 -0.89 -2.22
C VAL A 28 2.12 -1.55 -0.87
N GLN A 29 1.82 -2.85 -0.89
CA GLN A 29 1.69 -3.65 0.33
C GLN A 29 3.05 -3.96 0.89
N ILE A 30 3.26 -3.68 2.17
CA ILE A 30 4.48 -4.04 2.90
C ILE A 30 4.19 -4.94 4.08
N ILE A 31 5.18 -5.72 4.46
CA ILE A 31 5.21 -6.50 5.71
C ILE A 31 6.60 -6.37 6.31
N GLY A 32 6.67 -6.09 7.61
CA GLY A 32 7.92 -6.00 8.35
C GLY A 32 7.88 -6.75 9.68
N ASP A 33 8.98 -7.40 10.06
CA ASP A 33 9.11 -8.02 11.38
C ASP A 33 9.80 -7.09 12.40
N LYS A 34 9.88 -7.52 13.65
CA LYS A 34 10.54 -6.73 14.72
C LYS A 34 12.07 -6.74 14.63
N TYR A 35 12.64 -7.49 13.70
CA TYR A 35 14.09 -7.64 13.54
C TYR A 35 14.64 -6.77 12.39
N GLY A 36 13.78 -5.98 11.75
CA GLY A 36 14.16 -5.07 10.69
C GLY A 36 14.07 -5.66 9.28
N ASN A 37 13.60 -6.90 9.14
CA ASN A 37 13.31 -7.45 7.82
C ASN A 37 12.00 -6.86 7.31
N ILE A 38 12.04 -6.26 6.14
CA ILE A 38 10.88 -5.65 5.47
C ILE A 38 10.86 -6.09 4.02
N VAL A 39 9.68 -6.52 3.55
CA VAL A 39 9.43 -6.91 2.16
C VAL A 39 8.18 -6.20 1.64
N HIS A 40 8.11 -6.04 0.32
CA HIS A 40 6.88 -5.64 -0.35
C HIS A 40 6.17 -6.85 -0.99
N LEU A 41 4.86 -6.80 -1.05
CA LEU A 41 4.02 -7.79 -1.74
C LEU A 41 3.40 -7.21 -3.02
N TYR A 42 4.19 -6.42 -3.72
CA TYR A 42 3.77 -5.69 -4.93
C TYR A 42 2.68 -4.65 -4.68
N GLU A 43 2.19 -4.09 -5.76
CA GLU A 43 1.27 -2.96 -5.76
C GLU A 43 -0.16 -3.37 -6.13
N ARG A 44 -1.08 -2.46 -5.84
CA ARG A 44 -2.47 -2.46 -6.30
C ARG A 44 -2.80 -1.13 -6.96
N ASP A 45 -3.59 -1.16 -8.01
CA ASP A 45 -4.19 0.03 -8.61
C ASP A 45 -5.58 0.27 -7.99
N CYS A 46 -5.74 1.38 -7.31
CA CYS A 46 -6.95 1.81 -6.62
C CYS A 46 -7.53 3.10 -7.23
N SER A 47 -7.24 3.36 -8.51
CA SER A 47 -7.64 4.61 -9.19
C SER A 47 -9.14 4.73 -9.42
N ILE A 48 -9.88 3.62 -9.47
CA ILE A 48 -11.33 3.64 -9.66
C ILE A 48 -12.02 3.92 -8.33
N GLN A 49 -12.41 5.17 -8.15
CA GLN A 49 -12.96 5.68 -6.90
C GLN A 49 -14.28 6.41 -7.12
N ARG A 50 -15.13 6.43 -6.09
CA ARG A 50 -16.33 7.27 -6.02
C ARG A 50 -16.23 8.17 -4.80
N ARG A 51 -16.16 9.48 -5.01
CA ARG A 51 -16.02 10.47 -3.91
C ARG A 51 -14.83 10.14 -2.98
N HIS A 52 -13.68 9.85 -3.57
CA HIS A 52 -12.44 9.45 -2.89
C HIS A 52 -12.50 8.12 -2.14
N GLN A 53 -13.53 7.30 -2.36
CA GLN A 53 -13.61 5.95 -1.85
C GLN A 53 -13.22 4.95 -2.94
N LYS A 54 -12.25 4.08 -2.64
CA LYS A 54 -11.86 2.97 -3.51
C LYS A 54 -13.06 2.05 -3.77
N VAL A 55 -13.36 1.76 -5.03
CA VAL A 55 -14.52 0.94 -5.46
C VAL A 55 -14.08 -0.29 -6.22
N VAL A 56 -13.07 -0.16 -7.08
CA VAL A 56 -12.45 -1.27 -7.79
C VAL A 56 -10.96 -1.20 -7.55
N GLU A 57 -10.40 -2.28 -7.07
CA GLU A 57 -8.97 -2.45 -6.86
C GLU A 57 -8.46 -3.61 -7.71
N MET A 58 -7.27 -3.50 -8.30
CA MET A 58 -6.68 -4.55 -9.13
C MET A 58 -5.17 -4.69 -8.89
N THR A 59 -4.68 -5.91 -9.07
CA THR A 59 -3.24 -6.20 -9.08
C THR A 59 -2.94 -7.27 -10.16
N PRO A 60 -1.81 -7.16 -10.90
CA PRO A 60 -0.92 -6.00 -10.93
C PRO A 60 -1.57 -4.79 -11.57
N ALA A 61 -1.05 -3.59 -11.27
CA ALA A 61 -1.46 -2.35 -11.91
C ALA A 61 -1.06 -2.36 -13.38
N LEU A 62 -2.04 -2.38 -14.29
CA LEU A 62 -1.82 -2.38 -15.74
C LEU A 62 -1.47 -0.99 -16.28
N SER A 63 -1.65 0.01 -15.46
CA SER A 63 -1.54 1.42 -15.82
C SER A 63 -0.14 2.00 -15.64
N ILE A 64 0.81 1.23 -15.13
CA ILE A 64 2.20 1.61 -14.87
C ILE A 64 3.17 0.65 -15.54
N SER A 65 4.38 1.12 -15.84
CA SER A 65 5.45 0.27 -16.36
C SER A 65 6.12 -0.55 -15.25
N GLU A 66 6.92 -1.56 -15.64
CA GLU A 66 7.69 -2.35 -14.70
C GLU A 66 8.72 -1.49 -13.93
N GLU A 67 9.35 -0.54 -14.60
CA GLU A 67 10.31 0.38 -13.99
C GLU A 67 9.62 1.25 -12.91
N GLN A 68 8.42 1.74 -13.20
CA GLN A 68 7.62 2.52 -12.25
C GLN A 68 7.21 1.66 -11.03
N ARG A 69 6.80 0.42 -11.27
CA ARG A 69 6.49 -0.55 -10.21
C ARG A 69 7.66 -0.76 -9.29
N GLN A 70 8.83 -1.06 -9.86
CA GLN A 70 10.04 -1.31 -9.09
C GLN A 70 10.49 -0.08 -8.30
N ALA A 71 10.39 1.11 -8.89
CA ALA A 71 10.71 2.36 -8.22
C ALA A 71 9.80 2.58 -6.99
N MET A 72 8.48 2.46 -7.14
CA MET A 72 7.53 2.60 -6.04
C MET A 72 7.72 1.54 -4.96
N CYS A 73 7.92 0.28 -5.34
CA CYS A 73 8.21 -0.80 -4.38
C CYS A 73 9.50 -0.53 -3.60
N SER A 74 10.56 -0.06 -4.28
CA SER A 74 11.82 0.33 -3.64
C SER A 74 11.63 1.47 -2.65
N ASP A 75 10.88 2.51 -3.04
CA ASP A 75 10.64 3.65 -2.16
C ASP A 75 9.73 3.29 -0.99
N ALA A 76 8.75 2.41 -1.17
CA ALA A 76 7.94 1.88 -0.08
C ALA A 76 8.79 1.14 0.97
N ILE A 77 9.77 0.33 0.53
CA ILE A 77 10.73 -0.33 1.43
C ILE A 77 11.57 0.70 2.18
N LYS A 78 12.13 1.71 1.47
CA LYS A 78 12.95 2.76 2.11
C LYS A 78 12.17 3.54 3.18
N ILE A 79 10.94 3.98 2.85
CA ILE A 79 10.06 4.67 3.79
C ILE A 79 9.82 3.81 5.02
N SER A 80 9.52 2.52 4.81
CA SER A 80 9.22 1.59 5.88
C SER A 80 10.44 1.31 6.78
N GLN A 81 11.62 1.23 6.18
CA GLN A 81 12.89 1.06 6.91
C GLN A 81 13.22 2.29 7.75
N GLU A 82 13.07 3.49 7.19
CA GLU A 82 13.36 4.75 7.87
C GLU A 82 12.54 4.95 9.15
N VAL A 83 11.27 4.51 9.14
CA VAL A 83 10.40 4.60 10.31
C VAL A 83 10.45 3.35 11.20
N GLY A 84 11.27 2.35 10.88
CA GLY A 84 11.35 1.09 11.61
C GLY A 84 10.00 0.36 11.65
N TYR A 85 9.30 0.33 10.52
CA TYR A 85 7.94 -0.20 10.44
C TYR A 85 7.86 -1.69 10.76
N ARG A 86 6.78 -2.10 11.43
CA ARG A 86 6.52 -3.49 11.81
C ARG A 86 5.09 -3.88 11.46
N ASN A 87 4.90 -5.16 11.12
CA ASN A 87 3.64 -5.76 10.75
C ASN A 87 3.19 -5.36 9.33
N ALA A 88 1.92 -5.61 8.96
CA ALA A 88 1.40 -5.27 7.65
C ALA A 88 1.01 -3.80 7.55
N GLY A 89 1.36 -3.17 6.45
CA GLY A 89 1.00 -1.79 6.13
C GLY A 89 0.98 -1.55 4.64
N THR A 90 0.51 -0.40 4.25
CA THR A 90 0.40 0.00 2.84
C THR A 90 0.92 1.42 2.67
N ILE A 91 1.79 1.60 1.69
CA ILE A 91 2.28 2.91 1.26
C ILE A 91 1.51 3.34 0.04
N GLU A 92 0.86 4.49 0.09
CA GLU A 92 0.05 5.02 -0.99
C GLU A 92 0.79 6.11 -1.78
N PHE A 93 0.68 6.03 -3.11
CA PHE A 93 1.28 6.97 -4.05
C PHE A 93 0.25 7.50 -5.03
N LEU A 94 0.42 8.76 -5.44
CA LEU A 94 -0.19 9.29 -6.65
C LEU A 94 0.82 9.26 -7.79
N VAL A 95 0.40 8.77 -8.95
CA VAL A 95 1.22 8.74 -10.17
C VAL A 95 0.63 9.71 -11.19
N ASP A 96 1.42 10.69 -11.62
CA ASP A 96 0.99 11.70 -12.58
C ASP A 96 1.01 11.18 -14.03
N SER A 97 0.58 12.02 -14.98
CA SER A 97 0.54 11.68 -16.41
C SER A 97 1.92 11.44 -17.05
N LYS A 98 3.00 11.86 -16.38
CA LYS A 98 4.39 11.64 -16.81
C LYS A 98 4.97 10.36 -16.22
N GLY A 99 4.25 9.73 -15.29
CA GLY A 99 4.70 8.53 -14.59
C GLY A 99 5.53 8.80 -13.34
N GLU A 100 5.65 10.06 -12.92
CA GLU A 100 6.29 10.43 -11.66
C GLU A 100 5.36 10.07 -10.50
N HIS A 101 5.89 9.43 -9.45
CA HIS A 101 5.12 9.06 -8.29
C HIS A 101 5.41 9.96 -7.08
N TYR A 102 4.38 10.21 -6.30
CA TYR A 102 4.40 11.07 -5.13
C TYR A 102 3.78 10.34 -3.95
N PHE A 103 4.53 10.24 -2.84
CA PHE A 103 4.00 9.68 -1.60
C PHE A 103 2.82 10.51 -1.09
N ILE A 104 1.75 9.86 -0.66
CA ILE A 104 0.59 10.51 -0.04
C ILE A 104 0.54 10.20 1.46
N GLU A 105 0.41 8.90 1.76
CA GLU A 105 0.24 8.46 3.14
C GLU A 105 0.70 7.02 3.33
N MET A 106 0.82 6.64 4.59
CA MET A 106 0.99 5.27 5.00
C MET A 106 -0.20 4.83 5.84
N ASN A 107 -0.80 3.71 5.49
CA ASN A 107 -1.83 3.06 6.29
C ASN A 107 -1.20 1.95 7.14
N PRO A 108 -0.99 2.17 8.47
CA PRO A 108 -0.30 1.23 9.33
C PRO A 108 -1.26 0.11 9.82
N ARG A 109 -1.89 -0.57 8.89
CA ARG A 109 -2.89 -1.61 9.12
C ARG A 109 -3.12 -2.43 7.85
N VAL A 110 -3.75 -3.60 7.99
CA VAL A 110 -4.34 -4.30 6.86
C VAL A 110 -5.51 -3.49 6.27
N GLN A 111 -5.65 -3.49 4.96
CA GLN A 111 -6.74 -2.83 4.23
C GLN A 111 -7.73 -3.87 3.68
N VAL A 112 -8.95 -3.42 3.33
CA VAL A 112 -9.99 -4.30 2.78
C VAL A 112 -9.53 -4.99 1.50
N GLU A 113 -8.75 -4.28 0.67
CA GLU A 113 -8.22 -4.72 -0.62
C GLU A 113 -7.00 -5.66 -0.53
N HIS A 114 -6.56 -6.08 0.66
CA HIS A 114 -5.43 -7.00 0.85
C HIS A 114 -5.62 -8.33 0.12
N THR A 115 -6.86 -8.80 -0.02
CA THR A 115 -7.19 -10.11 -0.58
C THR A 115 -6.71 -10.30 -2.01
N ILE A 116 -6.70 -9.25 -2.84
CA ILE A 116 -6.18 -9.38 -4.22
C ILE A 116 -4.66 -9.59 -4.23
N THR A 117 -3.93 -9.01 -3.29
CA THR A 117 -2.50 -9.27 -3.11
C THR A 117 -2.27 -10.72 -2.69
N GLU A 118 -3.05 -11.24 -1.75
CA GLU A 118 -2.99 -12.65 -1.34
C GLU A 118 -3.25 -13.60 -2.49
N MET A 119 -4.24 -13.28 -3.33
CA MET A 119 -4.57 -14.11 -4.52
C MET A 119 -3.43 -14.21 -5.52
N THR A 120 -2.64 -13.15 -5.70
CA THR A 120 -1.55 -13.14 -6.68
C THR A 120 -0.21 -13.57 -6.12
N THR A 121 0.02 -13.38 -4.82
CA THR A 121 1.30 -13.75 -4.17
C THR A 121 1.26 -15.10 -3.47
N GLY A 122 0.07 -15.57 -3.09
CA GLY A 122 -0.11 -16.78 -2.28
C GLY A 122 0.25 -16.59 -0.80
N ILE A 123 0.51 -15.36 -0.36
CA ILE A 123 0.87 -15.03 1.02
C ILE A 123 -0.37 -14.59 1.77
N ASP A 124 -0.73 -15.30 2.84
CA ASP A 124 -1.79 -14.90 3.77
C ASP A 124 -1.28 -13.75 4.66
N ILE A 125 -1.73 -12.54 4.37
CA ILE A 125 -1.27 -11.32 5.06
C ILE A 125 -1.74 -11.32 6.51
N VAL A 126 -2.98 -11.75 6.75
CA VAL A 126 -3.56 -11.75 8.10
C VAL A 126 -2.89 -12.79 9.00
N GLN A 127 -2.66 -14.00 8.49
CA GLN A 127 -1.90 -15.01 9.21
C GLN A 127 -0.47 -14.53 9.50
N THR A 128 0.19 -13.94 8.50
CA THR A 128 1.54 -13.38 8.66
C THR A 128 1.58 -12.29 9.72
N GLN A 129 0.57 -11.41 9.79
CA GLN A 129 0.45 -10.41 10.84
C GLN A 129 0.43 -11.02 12.25
N ILE A 130 -0.34 -12.09 12.43
CA ILE A 130 -0.47 -12.78 13.72
C ILE A 130 0.87 -13.39 14.11
N LEU A 131 1.53 -14.11 13.20
CA LEU A 131 2.83 -14.72 13.44
C LEU A 131 3.91 -13.69 13.80
N ILE A 132 3.93 -12.54 13.09
CA ILE A 132 4.84 -11.43 13.43
C ILE A 132 4.55 -10.87 14.82
N ALA A 133 3.28 -10.74 15.18
CA ALA A 133 2.87 -10.24 16.50
C ALA A 133 3.28 -11.24 17.62
N GLU A 134 3.26 -12.54 17.36
CA GLU A 134 3.78 -13.59 18.23
C GLU A 134 5.30 -13.60 18.31
N GLY A 135 5.96 -12.87 17.42
CA GLY A 135 7.42 -12.68 17.45
C GLY A 135 8.21 -13.49 16.45
N TYR A 136 7.54 -14.17 15.53
CA TYR A 136 8.22 -14.87 14.44
C TYR A 136 8.93 -13.89 13.49
N ARG A 137 10.02 -14.37 12.90
CA ARG A 137 10.77 -13.67 11.85
C ARG A 137 10.14 -13.98 10.49
N LEU A 138 10.30 -13.08 9.53
CA LEU A 138 9.85 -13.33 8.16
C LEU A 138 10.47 -14.60 7.56
N ASP A 139 11.73 -14.88 7.88
CA ASP A 139 12.49 -16.03 7.40
C ASP A 139 12.29 -17.32 8.24
N SER A 140 11.39 -17.33 9.23
CA SER A 140 11.04 -18.53 10.00
C SER A 140 10.29 -19.55 9.14
N GLU A 141 10.26 -20.82 9.59
CA GLU A 141 9.51 -21.87 8.90
C GLU A 141 8.02 -21.59 8.81
N GLU A 142 7.45 -20.92 9.81
CA GLU A 142 6.04 -20.60 9.92
C GLU A 142 5.59 -19.55 8.88
N ILE A 143 6.49 -18.61 8.51
CA ILE A 143 6.20 -17.55 7.53
C ILE A 143 6.84 -17.86 6.18
N GLY A 144 8.11 -18.30 6.17
CA GLY A 144 8.80 -18.81 4.99
C GLY A 144 9.32 -17.77 4.00
N ILE A 145 9.35 -16.48 4.36
CA ILE A 145 9.82 -15.38 3.49
C ILE A 145 11.27 -15.06 3.86
N LYS A 146 12.25 -15.66 3.17
CA LYS A 146 13.68 -15.46 3.44
C LYS A 146 14.21 -14.15 2.85
N SER A 147 13.65 -13.74 1.72
CA SER A 147 14.07 -12.53 1.00
C SER A 147 12.96 -12.03 0.07
N GLN A 148 13.12 -10.81 -0.45
CA GLN A 148 12.21 -10.26 -1.45
C GLN A 148 12.08 -11.15 -2.71
N SER A 149 13.14 -11.88 -3.09
CA SER A 149 13.13 -12.77 -4.27
C SER A 149 12.23 -14.00 -4.12
N ASP A 150 11.82 -14.35 -2.91
CA ASP A 150 10.89 -15.47 -2.68
C ASP A 150 9.45 -15.09 -3.00
N ILE A 151 9.18 -13.78 -3.10
CA ILE A 151 7.85 -13.26 -3.36
C ILE A 151 7.68 -13.06 -4.86
N THR A 152 6.73 -13.77 -5.43
CA THR A 152 6.36 -13.64 -6.85
C THR A 152 4.88 -13.31 -6.97
N SER A 153 4.54 -12.38 -7.86
CA SER A 153 3.13 -12.13 -8.21
C SER A 153 2.78 -12.90 -9.49
N ARG A 154 1.67 -13.64 -9.45
CA ARG A 154 1.22 -14.49 -10.58
C ARG A 154 -0.23 -14.21 -10.92
N GLY A 155 -0.50 -14.02 -12.21
CA GLY A 155 -1.85 -13.77 -12.71
C GLY A 155 -2.37 -12.37 -12.38
N TYR A 156 -3.68 -12.25 -12.24
CA TYR A 156 -4.39 -11.00 -12.02
C TYR A 156 -5.50 -11.23 -11.00
N ALA A 157 -5.75 -10.24 -10.15
CA ALA A 157 -6.90 -10.26 -9.25
C ALA A 157 -7.58 -8.87 -9.25
N ILE A 158 -8.91 -8.90 -9.17
CA ILE A 158 -9.74 -7.69 -9.10
C ILE A 158 -10.73 -7.85 -7.95
N GLN A 159 -10.85 -6.81 -7.15
CA GLN A 159 -11.87 -6.69 -6.13
C GLN A 159 -12.81 -5.54 -6.47
N CYS A 160 -14.11 -5.78 -6.32
CA CYS A 160 -15.14 -4.76 -6.48
C CYS A 160 -15.92 -4.62 -5.16
N LYS A 161 -16.02 -3.39 -4.65
CA LYS A 161 -16.84 -3.10 -3.47
C LYS A 161 -18.28 -2.86 -3.90
N ILE A 162 -19.18 -3.78 -3.57
CA ILE A 162 -20.61 -3.65 -3.81
C ILE A 162 -21.24 -3.03 -2.55
N GLY A 163 -21.62 -1.74 -2.65
CA GLY A 163 -22.37 -1.07 -1.59
C GLY A 163 -23.83 -1.52 -1.55
N ARG A 164 -24.50 -1.27 -0.43
CA ARG A 164 -25.97 -1.38 -0.40
C ARG A 164 -26.54 -0.31 -1.35
N ALA A 165 -27.41 -0.73 -2.27
CA ALA A 165 -28.27 0.20 -2.98
C ALA A 165 -29.23 0.83 -1.93
N HIS A 166 -29.15 2.13 -1.78
CA HIS A 166 -30.10 2.94 -1.04
C HIS A 166 -31.00 3.70 -2.01
#